data_078cda362ae29895c09fba57cf627030
#
_entry.id   078cda362ae29895c09fba57cf627030
#
_cell.length_a   1.000
_cell.length_b   1.000
_cell.length_c   1.000
_cell.angle_alpha   90.00
_cell.angle_beta   90.00
_cell.angle_gamma   90.00
#
_symmetry.space_group_name_H-M   'P 1'
#
loop_
_entity.id
_entity.type
_entity.pdbx_description
1 polymer ?
#
loop_
_entity_poly.entity_id
_entity_poly.type
_entity_poly.pdbx_seq_one_letter_code
_entity_poly.pdbx_strand_id
1 'polypeptide(L)'
;MKIALVHLATRETPQATLEKALELLGQAWQEGAQLAVLPELFPSGYRFADAASTPAVLARLEQFCAQTGMTLVAGVLEQAGERHANRAWVIGPAGQRACYTKTHLIPAFGEPETMVPGQDLVTLELGGFKVGIAICFDLRFPELFRAYALEGVSLFLIPSAWPMSRSYAWELFCKARAAENQAYLVAVNHAEEPFGAPSLAVDPLGLELLRVESEGPGVVVLDPGYPAKLRQDFPVFPQRRPELYQGLLKSPTSK
;
A
#
# COMPACT_ATOMS: atom_id res chain seq x y z
N MET A 1 -2.48 -10.33 14.04
CA MET A 1 -2.81 -10.64 12.63
C MET A 1 -1.54 -11.00 11.88
N LYS A 2 -1.55 -12.07 11.07
CA LYS A 2 -0.43 -12.41 10.16
C LYS A 2 -0.65 -11.73 8.81
N ILE A 3 0.37 -10.98 8.34
CA ILE A 3 0.33 -10.23 7.08
C ILE A 3 1.48 -10.68 6.19
N ALA A 4 1.20 -10.95 4.91
CA ALA A 4 2.20 -11.27 3.91
C ALA A 4 2.54 -10.03 3.05
N LEU A 5 3.84 -9.80 2.87
CA LEU A 5 4.43 -8.90 1.90
C LEU A 5 4.81 -9.75 0.68
N VAL A 6 4.12 -9.60 -0.43
CA VAL A 6 4.40 -10.37 -1.65
C VAL A 6 5.29 -9.55 -2.58
N HIS A 7 6.59 -9.72 -2.43
CA HIS A 7 7.61 -9.09 -3.28
C HIS A 7 7.64 -9.83 -4.62
N LEU A 8 7.14 -9.19 -5.68
CA LEU A 8 6.79 -9.85 -6.94
C LEU A 8 7.32 -9.08 -8.13
N ALA A 9 7.95 -9.77 -9.07
CA ALA A 9 8.33 -9.18 -10.35
C ALA A 9 7.20 -9.26 -11.39
N THR A 10 6.99 -8.18 -12.14
CA THR A 10 6.06 -8.15 -13.27
C THR A 10 6.60 -9.03 -14.42
N ARG A 11 5.75 -9.81 -15.05
CA ARG A 11 6.06 -10.67 -16.19
C ARG A 11 5.68 -9.99 -17.51
N GLU A 12 5.98 -10.65 -18.63
CA GLU A 12 5.68 -10.15 -19.98
C GLU A 12 4.17 -9.89 -20.17
N THR A 13 3.32 -10.69 -19.56
CA THR A 13 1.86 -10.55 -19.66
C THR A 13 1.22 -10.43 -18.27
N PRO A 14 0.09 -9.72 -18.16
CA PRO A 14 -0.67 -9.66 -16.90
C PRO A 14 -1.09 -11.04 -16.37
N GLN A 15 -1.43 -11.96 -17.28
CA GLN A 15 -1.79 -13.33 -16.91
C GLN A 15 -0.61 -14.08 -16.27
N ALA A 16 0.58 -13.98 -16.85
CA ALA A 16 1.77 -14.63 -16.31
C ALA A 16 2.17 -14.05 -14.93
N THR A 17 2.00 -12.73 -14.76
CA THR A 17 2.21 -12.09 -13.46
C THR A 17 1.17 -12.58 -12.43
N LEU A 18 -0.10 -12.67 -12.83
CA LEU A 18 -1.17 -13.14 -11.96
C LEU A 18 -0.93 -14.59 -11.49
N GLU A 19 -0.54 -15.49 -12.39
CA GLU A 19 -0.26 -16.90 -12.01
C GLU A 19 0.89 -16.97 -10.99
N LYS A 20 1.95 -16.17 -11.19
CA LYS A 20 3.04 -16.09 -10.20
C LYS A 20 2.58 -15.47 -8.88
N ALA A 21 1.74 -14.44 -8.93
CA ALA A 21 1.15 -13.86 -7.72
C ALA A 21 0.32 -14.89 -6.93
N LEU A 22 -0.53 -15.68 -7.62
CA LEU A 22 -1.35 -16.71 -6.99
C LEU A 22 -0.49 -17.84 -6.37
N GLU A 23 0.63 -18.21 -7.00
CA GLU A 23 1.60 -19.15 -6.43
C GLU A 23 2.16 -18.62 -5.10
N LEU A 24 2.67 -17.38 -5.09
CA LEU A 24 3.25 -16.75 -3.91
C LEU A 24 2.20 -16.49 -2.80
N LEU A 25 0.98 -16.10 -3.18
CA LEU A 25 -0.14 -15.98 -2.27
C LEU A 25 -0.52 -17.32 -1.64
N GLY A 26 -0.44 -18.42 -2.41
CA GLY A 26 -0.65 -19.78 -1.91
C GLY A 26 0.39 -20.17 -0.86
N GLN A 27 1.67 -19.82 -1.08
CA GLN A 27 2.74 -20.03 -0.09
C GLN A 27 2.46 -19.23 1.19
N ALA A 28 2.14 -17.95 1.07
CA ALA A 28 1.78 -17.09 2.21
C ALA A 28 0.58 -17.63 3.00
N TRP A 29 -0.43 -18.15 2.30
CA TRP A 29 -1.60 -18.78 2.94
C TRP A 29 -1.21 -20.02 3.73
N GLN A 30 -0.35 -20.88 3.20
CA GLN A 30 0.18 -22.07 3.91
C GLN A 30 0.95 -21.69 5.18
N GLU A 31 1.60 -20.52 5.20
CA GLU A 31 2.24 -19.95 6.40
C GLU A 31 1.23 -19.31 7.37
N GLY A 32 -0.05 -19.31 7.02
CA GLY A 32 -1.17 -18.81 7.83
C GLY A 32 -1.40 -17.29 7.73
N ALA A 33 -0.96 -16.65 6.65
CA ALA A 33 -1.27 -15.25 6.41
C ALA A 33 -2.79 -15.04 6.27
N GLN A 34 -3.30 -14.00 6.91
CA GLN A 34 -4.71 -13.61 6.90
C GLN A 34 -4.97 -12.43 5.95
N LEU A 35 -3.94 -11.64 5.72
CA LEU A 35 -3.91 -10.51 4.79
C LEU A 35 -2.63 -10.61 3.96
N ALA A 36 -2.70 -10.30 2.67
CA ALA A 36 -1.52 -10.12 1.84
C ALA A 36 -1.60 -8.82 1.03
N VAL A 37 -0.44 -8.21 0.79
CA VAL A 37 -0.30 -7.00 -0.03
C VAL A 37 0.52 -7.35 -1.25
N LEU A 38 0.02 -6.99 -2.44
CA LEU A 38 0.67 -7.06 -3.74
C LEU A 38 1.20 -5.66 -4.13
N PRO A 39 2.21 -5.56 -5.02
CA PRO A 39 2.77 -4.27 -5.44
C PRO A 39 1.78 -3.37 -6.17
N GLU A 40 2.14 -2.11 -6.36
CA GLU A 40 1.46 -1.13 -7.22
C GLU A 40 1.44 -1.63 -8.67
N LEU A 41 0.27 -1.56 -9.35
CA LEU A 41 0.11 -1.97 -10.76
C LEU A 41 0.66 -3.38 -11.05
N PHE A 42 0.61 -4.30 -10.09
CA PHE A 42 1.36 -5.57 -10.12
C PHE A 42 1.17 -6.40 -11.39
N PRO A 43 -0.05 -6.44 -12.02
CA PRO A 43 -0.24 -7.31 -13.18
C PRO A 43 0.41 -6.76 -14.44
N SER A 44 0.45 -5.44 -14.59
CA SER A 44 0.76 -4.77 -15.85
C SER A 44 1.95 -3.81 -15.78
N GLY A 45 2.38 -3.39 -14.59
CA GLY A 45 3.26 -2.23 -14.46
C GLY A 45 2.61 -1.01 -15.15
N TYR A 46 3.42 -0.19 -15.79
CA TYR A 46 2.98 1.00 -16.56
C TYR A 46 2.60 0.71 -18.01
N ARG A 47 2.26 -0.55 -18.37
CA ARG A 47 1.75 -0.89 -19.69
C ARG A 47 0.25 -0.60 -19.78
N PHE A 48 -0.10 0.61 -20.22
CA PHE A 48 -1.50 1.12 -20.23
C PHE A 48 -2.45 0.24 -21.06
N ALA A 49 -1.97 -0.36 -22.15
CA ALA A 49 -2.78 -1.27 -22.96
C ALA A 49 -3.27 -2.50 -22.18
N ASP A 50 -2.57 -2.88 -21.13
CA ASP A 50 -2.88 -4.06 -20.31
C ASP A 50 -4.01 -3.80 -19.30
N ALA A 51 -4.45 -2.53 -19.12
CA ALA A 51 -5.56 -2.17 -18.21
C ALA A 51 -6.85 -2.93 -18.54
N ALA A 52 -7.05 -3.30 -19.80
CA ALA A 52 -8.20 -4.10 -20.24
C ALA A 52 -8.25 -5.50 -19.57
N SER A 53 -7.14 -6.02 -19.09
CA SER A 53 -7.07 -7.31 -18.38
C SER A 53 -7.49 -7.24 -16.91
N THR A 54 -7.53 -6.06 -16.32
CA THR A 54 -7.74 -5.85 -14.87
C THR A 54 -9.04 -6.48 -14.35
N PRO A 55 -10.20 -6.42 -15.02
CA PRO A 55 -11.41 -7.10 -14.53
C PRO A 55 -11.23 -8.62 -14.36
N ALA A 56 -10.53 -9.27 -15.31
CA ALA A 56 -10.24 -10.70 -15.22
C ALA A 56 -9.25 -11.02 -14.09
N VAL A 57 -8.25 -10.17 -13.88
CA VAL A 57 -7.30 -10.28 -12.76
C VAL A 57 -8.03 -10.18 -11.42
N LEU A 58 -8.88 -9.17 -11.24
CA LEU A 58 -9.64 -8.97 -10.01
C LEU A 58 -10.57 -10.16 -9.72
N ALA A 59 -11.28 -10.68 -10.73
CA ALA A 59 -12.14 -11.85 -10.57
C ALA A 59 -11.36 -13.11 -10.11
N ARG A 60 -10.13 -13.30 -10.59
CA ARG A 60 -9.27 -14.41 -10.15
C ARG A 60 -8.78 -14.22 -8.71
N LEU A 61 -8.46 -12.99 -8.30
CA LEU A 61 -8.10 -12.67 -6.92
C LEU A 61 -9.31 -12.86 -5.97
N GLU A 62 -10.51 -12.46 -6.39
CA GLU A 62 -11.75 -12.70 -5.63
C GLU A 62 -11.98 -14.20 -5.42
N GLN A 63 -11.81 -15.00 -6.46
CA GLN A 63 -11.91 -16.46 -6.36
C GLN A 63 -10.89 -17.03 -5.37
N PHE A 64 -9.64 -16.55 -5.40
CA PHE A 64 -8.62 -16.96 -4.43
C PHE A 64 -9.00 -16.59 -3.00
N CYS A 65 -9.47 -15.35 -2.78
CA CYS A 65 -9.93 -14.90 -1.44
C CYS A 65 -11.09 -15.74 -0.92
N ALA A 66 -12.07 -16.06 -1.78
CA ALA A 66 -13.22 -16.91 -1.41
C ALA A 66 -12.79 -18.33 -1.02
N GLN A 67 -11.78 -18.89 -1.69
CA GLN A 67 -11.27 -20.25 -1.42
C GLN A 67 -10.41 -20.34 -0.15
N THR A 68 -9.63 -19.29 0.13
CA THR A 68 -8.63 -19.31 1.20
C THR A 68 -9.06 -18.62 2.48
N GLY A 69 -10.08 -17.75 2.41
CA GLY A 69 -10.45 -16.87 3.51
C GLY A 69 -9.52 -15.65 3.71
N MET A 70 -8.47 -15.50 2.89
CA MET A 70 -7.55 -14.37 2.96
C MET A 70 -8.20 -13.07 2.47
N THR A 71 -7.72 -11.95 2.98
CA THR A 71 -7.95 -10.62 2.40
C THR A 71 -6.71 -10.20 1.62
N LEU A 72 -6.88 -9.54 0.48
CA LEU A 72 -5.79 -9.00 -0.34
C LEU A 72 -5.88 -7.49 -0.47
N VAL A 73 -4.72 -6.83 -0.58
CA VAL A 73 -4.61 -5.48 -1.11
C VAL A 73 -3.79 -5.58 -2.40
N ALA A 74 -4.41 -5.24 -3.53
CA ALA A 74 -3.83 -5.42 -4.85
C ALA A 74 -3.78 -4.09 -5.61
N GLY A 75 -2.57 -3.64 -5.98
CA GLY A 75 -2.36 -2.47 -6.83
C GLY A 75 -2.60 -2.80 -8.29
N VAL A 76 -3.53 -2.12 -8.96
CA VAL A 76 -3.90 -2.38 -10.36
C VAL A 76 -4.06 -1.10 -11.16
N LEU A 77 -3.91 -1.22 -12.48
CA LEU A 77 -4.22 -0.17 -13.45
C LEU A 77 -5.63 -0.40 -14.01
N GLU A 78 -6.50 0.61 -13.92
CA GLU A 78 -7.85 0.53 -14.47
C GLU A 78 -8.13 1.61 -15.50
N GLN A 79 -9.03 1.32 -16.44
CA GLN A 79 -9.57 2.35 -17.32
C GLN A 79 -10.52 3.29 -16.55
N ALA A 80 -10.35 4.58 -16.71
CA ALA A 80 -11.15 5.64 -16.08
C ALA A 80 -11.54 6.71 -17.09
N GLY A 81 -12.60 6.45 -17.85
CA GLY A 81 -12.97 7.26 -19.01
C GLY A 81 -11.89 7.20 -20.10
N GLU A 82 -11.40 8.36 -20.56
CA GLU A 82 -10.33 8.46 -21.55
C GLU A 82 -8.92 8.28 -20.94
N ARG A 83 -8.81 8.32 -19.62
CA ARG A 83 -7.55 8.12 -18.87
C ARG A 83 -7.59 6.83 -18.08
N HIS A 84 -6.59 6.63 -17.24
CA HIS A 84 -6.45 5.47 -16.35
C HIS A 84 -6.54 5.89 -14.89
N ALA A 85 -6.66 4.92 -14.00
CA ALA A 85 -6.56 5.10 -12.56
C ALA A 85 -5.60 4.06 -11.97
N ASN A 86 -4.70 4.53 -11.12
CA ASN A 86 -3.85 3.66 -10.31
C ASN A 86 -4.59 3.37 -9.00
N ARG A 87 -5.01 2.13 -8.81
CA ARG A 87 -5.91 1.74 -7.72
C ARG A 87 -5.35 0.62 -6.86
N ALA A 88 -5.62 0.70 -5.57
CA ALA A 88 -5.42 -0.39 -4.61
C ALA A 88 -6.78 -0.93 -4.18
N TRP A 89 -7.13 -2.12 -4.64
CA TRP A 89 -8.34 -2.84 -4.24
C TRP A 89 -8.11 -3.66 -2.98
N VAL A 90 -9.04 -3.56 -2.04
CA VAL A 90 -9.15 -4.48 -0.92
C VAL A 90 -10.19 -5.54 -1.25
N ILE A 91 -9.75 -6.78 -1.34
CA ILE A 91 -10.57 -7.93 -1.74
C ILE A 91 -10.61 -8.91 -0.57
N GLY A 92 -11.79 -9.18 -0.05
CA GLY A 92 -11.99 -10.15 1.02
C GLY A 92 -12.70 -11.40 0.53
N PRO A 93 -12.95 -12.37 1.43
CA PRO A 93 -13.64 -13.62 1.09
C PRO A 93 -15.05 -13.45 0.49
N ALA A 94 -15.71 -12.31 0.76
CA ALA A 94 -17.02 -11.97 0.20
C ALA A 94 -16.93 -11.06 -1.04
N GLY A 95 -15.76 -10.91 -1.65
CA GLY A 95 -15.50 -10.05 -2.81
C GLY A 95 -14.84 -8.71 -2.46
N GLN A 96 -14.96 -7.74 -3.36
CA GLN A 96 -14.38 -6.40 -3.21
C GLN A 96 -15.00 -5.64 -2.03
N ARG A 97 -14.15 -5.04 -1.18
CA ARG A 97 -14.56 -4.34 0.04
C ARG A 97 -14.33 -2.83 -0.01
N ALA A 98 -13.22 -2.41 -0.60
CA ALA A 98 -12.83 -1.00 -0.71
C ALA A 98 -11.87 -0.81 -1.88
N CYS A 99 -11.78 0.44 -2.37
CA CYS A 99 -10.85 0.82 -3.41
C CYS A 99 -10.28 2.21 -3.12
N TYR A 100 -8.96 2.30 -3.05
CA TYR A 100 -8.24 3.56 -2.99
C TYR A 100 -7.67 3.91 -4.37
N THR A 101 -7.89 5.13 -4.83
CA THR A 101 -7.22 5.68 -6.02
C THR A 101 -6.05 6.55 -5.58
N LYS A 102 -4.88 6.36 -6.19
CA LYS A 102 -3.66 7.13 -5.89
C LYS A 102 -3.93 8.62 -5.92
N THR A 103 -3.67 9.31 -4.81
CA THR A 103 -3.98 10.72 -4.62
C THR A 103 -2.92 11.62 -5.25
N HIS A 104 -1.65 11.27 -5.06
CA HIS A 104 -0.53 12.06 -5.56
C HIS A 104 0.11 11.35 -6.76
N LEU A 105 -0.09 11.94 -7.94
CA LEU A 105 0.45 11.43 -9.19
C LEU A 105 1.90 11.87 -9.37
N ILE A 106 2.76 10.97 -9.91
CA ILE A 106 4.18 11.23 -10.11
C ILE A 106 4.46 11.84 -11.49
N PRO A 107 4.89 13.12 -11.58
CA PRO A 107 5.14 13.76 -12.87
C PRO A 107 6.26 13.09 -13.68
N ALA A 108 7.28 12.55 -13.00
CA ALA A 108 8.43 11.91 -13.65
C ALA A 108 8.06 10.68 -14.49
N PHE A 109 6.86 10.09 -14.30
CA PHE A 109 6.34 8.96 -15.07
C PHE A 109 5.16 9.33 -15.97
N GLY A 110 4.85 10.64 -16.12
CA GLY A 110 3.74 11.12 -16.93
C GLY A 110 2.35 10.72 -16.38
N GLU A 111 2.26 10.43 -15.06
CA GLU A 111 0.97 10.06 -14.46
C GLU A 111 -0.07 11.18 -14.52
N PRO A 112 0.26 12.49 -14.30
CA PRO A 112 -0.73 13.55 -14.36
C PRO A 112 -1.43 13.69 -15.73
N GLU A 113 -0.74 13.34 -16.81
CA GLU A 113 -1.24 13.39 -18.17
C GLU A 113 -2.10 12.18 -18.54
N THR A 114 -1.82 11.03 -17.93
CA THR A 114 -2.38 9.72 -18.30
C THR A 114 -3.35 9.14 -17.29
N MET A 115 -3.30 9.62 -16.03
CA MET A 115 -4.10 9.09 -14.94
C MET A 115 -5.00 10.16 -14.30
N VAL A 116 -6.05 9.71 -13.63
CA VAL A 116 -6.91 10.55 -12.77
C VAL A 116 -6.47 10.42 -11.32
N PRO A 117 -6.29 11.53 -10.58
CA PRO A 117 -5.96 11.47 -9.15
C PRO A 117 -7.19 11.08 -8.32
N GLY A 118 -6.95 10.34 -7.22
CA GLY A 118 -7.94 10.13 -6.18
C GLY A 118 -8.21 11.39 -5.38
N GLN A 119 -9.38 11.44 -4.73
CA GLN A 119 -9.80 12.59 -3.90
C GLN A 119 -10.20 12.19 -2.49
N ASP A 120 -10.29 10.89 -2.22
CA ASP A 120 -10.82 10.36 -0.98
C ASP A 120 -9.77 9.58 -0.19
N LEU A 121 -9.83 9.72 1.14
CA LEU A 121 -9.16 8.80 2.05
C LEU A 121 -9.98 7.52 2.18
N VAL A 122 -9.31 6.37 2.20
CA VAL A 122 -9.98 5.07 2.36
C VAL A 122 -9.51 4.41 3.65
N THR A 123 -10.43 4.22 4.58
CA THR A 123 -10.20 3.48 5.82
C THR A 123 -11.16 2.30 5.94
N LEU A 124 -10.71 1.23 6.57
CA LEU A 124 -11.53 0.05 6.85
C LEU A 124 -11.02 -0.73 8.06
N GLU A 125 -11.89 -1.54 8.66
CA GLU A 125 -11.51 -2.44 9.75
C GLU A 125 -11.07 -3.79 9.23
N LEU A 126 -9.85 -4.22 9.57
CA LEU A 126 -9.28 -5.52 9.23
C LEU A 126 -8.49 -6.10 10.41
N GLY A 127 -8.88 -7.28 10.88
CA GLY A 127 -8.12 -8.04 11.88
C GLY A 127 -7.81 -7.27 13.17
N GLY A 128 -8.69 -6.37 13.58
CA GLY A 128 -8.53 -5.53 14.78
C GLY A 128 -7.76 -4.24 14.55
N PHE A 129 -7.33 -3.95 13.31
CA PHE A 129 -6.72 -2.67 12.92
C PHE A 129 -7.71 -1.80 12.18
N LYS A 130 -7.70 -0.49 12.44
CA LYS A 130 -8.18 0.49 11.47
C LYS A 130 -7.06 0.73 10.46
N VAL A 131 -7.31 0.36 9.22
CA VAL A 131 -6.33 0.36 8.12
C VAL A 131 -6.52 1.59 7.25
N GLY A 132 -5.42 2.23 6.87
CA GLY A 132 -5.37 3.27 5.83
C GLY A 132 -4.56 2.79 4.63
N ILE A 133 -4.99 3.14 3.42
CA ILE A 133 -4.35 2.74 2.17
C ILE A 133 -3.72 3.96 1.50
N ALA A 134 -2.50 3.81 1.03
CA ALA A 134 -1.82 4.79 0.19
C ALA A 134 -1.00 4.04 -0.89
N ILE A 135 -0.58 4.72 -1.94
CA ILE A 135 0.17 4.10 -3.04
C ILE A 135 1.48 4.85 -3.26
N CYS A 136 2.61 4.13 -3.11
CA CYS A 136 3.94 4.52 -3.60
C CYS A 136 4.31 5.99 -3.31
N PHE A 137 4.13 6.87 -4.29
CA PHE A 137 4.49 8.29 -4.23
C PHE A 137 3.78 9.04 -3.11
N ASP A 138 2.62 8.58 -2.66
CA ASP A 138 1.90 9.12 -1.50
C ASP A 138 2.77 9.14 -0.23
N LEU A 139 3.77 8.24 -0.10
CA LEU A 139 4.73 8.23 1.01
C LEU A 139 5.49 9.54 1.19
N ARG A 140 5.58 10.38 0.16
CA ARG A 140 6.26 11.69 0.25
C ARG A 140 5.46 12.76 0.98
N PHE A 141 4.17 12.53 1.19
CA PHE A 141 3.23 13.51 1.73
C PHE A 141 2.81 13.14 3.16
N PRO A 142 3.51 13.67 4.20
CA PRO A 142 3.20 13.36 5.60
C PRO A 142 1.79 13.76 6.00
N GLU A 143 1.21 14.75 5.34
CA GLU A 143 -0.14 15.25 5.58
C GLU A 143 -1.19 14.16 5.42
N LEU A 144 -1.07 13.32 4.36
CA LEU A 144 -1.96 12.20 4.09
C LEU A 144 -1.95 11.19 5.24
N PHE A 145 -0.77 10.81 5.71
CA PHE A 145 -0.62 9.84 6.81
C PHE A 145 -1.08 10.41 8.14
N ARG A 146 -0.85 11.71 8.36
CA ARG A 146 -1.35 12.39 9.54
C ARG A 146 -2.87 12.48 9.55
N ALA A 147 -3.51 12.74 8.42
CA ALA A 147 -4.96 12.74 8.30
C ALA A 147 -5.54 11.35 8.65
N TYR A 148 -4.99 10.29 8.10
CA TYR A 148 -5.36 8.92 8.44
C TYR A 148 -5.18 8.61 9.94
N ALA A 149 -4.04 8.99 10.51
CA ALA A 149 -3.76 8.70 11.92
C ALA A 149 -4.70 9.43 12.88
N LEU A 150 -5.15 10.63 12.51
CA LEU A 150 -6.15 11.40 13.27
C LEU A 150 -7.55 10.77 13.19
N GLU A 151 -7.84 10.03 12.12
CA GLU A 151 -9.03 9.19 11.98
C GLU A 151 -8.91 7.85 12.75
N GLY A 152 -7.78 7.63 13.44
CA GLY A 152 -7.55 6.44 14.25
C GLY A 152 -6.87 5.29 13.53
N VAL A 153 -6.38 5.49 12.30
CA VAL A 153 -5.62 4.47 11.57
C VAL A 153 -4.41 4.02 12.39
N SER A 154 -4.24 2.70 12.49
CA SER A 154 -3.19 2.03 13.26
C SER A 154 -2.31 1.11 12.39
N LEU A 155 -2.67 0.93 11.11
CA LEU A 155 -1.90 0.18 10.11
C LEU A 155 -2.02 0.86 8.75
N PHE A 156 -0.90 1.15 8.12
CA PHE A 156 -0.83 1.59 6.73
C PHE A 156 -0.44 0.45 5.80
N LEU A 157 -1.14 0.29 4.68
CA LEU A 157 -0.83 -0.68 3.63
C LEU A 157 -0.48 0.08 2.33
N ILE A 158 0.72 -0.17 1.80
CA ILE A 158 1.31 0.65 0.74
C ILE A 158 1.80 -0.23 -0.43
N PRO A 159 0.96 -0.57 -1.41
CA PRO A 159 1.42 -1.06 -2.71
C PRO A 159 2.35 -0.04 -3.38
N SER A 160 3.47 -0.49 -3.95
CA SER A 160 4.48 0.43 -4.50
C SER A 160 5.22 -0.14 -5.72
N ALA A 161 5.72 0.79 -6.55
CA ALA A 161 6.69 0.59 -7.61
C ALA A 161 7.84 1.60 -7.42
N TRP A 162 8.64 1.40 -6.36
CA TRP A 162 9.67 2.36 -5.95
C TRP A 162 11.04 1.97 -6.51
N PRO A 163 11.71 2.89 -7.23
CA PRO A 163 13.00 2.58 -7.85
C PRO A 163 14.11 2.25 -6.84
N MET A 164 14.92 1.24 -7.12
CA MET A 164 16.10 0.86 -6.33
C MET A 164 17.07 2.04 -6.14
N SER A 165 17.26 2.85 -7.17
CA SER A 165 18.11 4.05 -7.09
C SER A 165 17.69 5.08 -6.04
N ARG A 166 16.48 4.93 -5.48
CA ARG A 166 15.92 5.78 -4.43
C ARG A 166 15.53 4.99 -3.17
N SER A 167 16.11 3.79 -2.97
CA SER A 167 15.81 2.90 -1.83
C SER A 167 16.04 3.58 -0.49
N TYR A 168 17.07 4.40 -0.35
CA TYR A 168 17.31 5.16 0.87
C TYR A 168 16.11 6.04 1.27
N ALA A 169 15.56 6.79 0.33
CA ALA A 169 14.38 7.63 0.60
C ALA A 169 13.13 6.79 0.91
N TRP A 170 12.98 5.65 0.25
CA TRP A 170 11.93 4.67 0.51
C TRP A 170 11.95 4.19 1.96
N GLU A 171 13.07 3.68 2.41
CA GLU A 171 13.25 3.18 3.78
C GLU A 171 13.02 4.29 4.82
N LEU A 172 13.58 5.48 4.56
CA LEU A 172 13.41 6.64 5.43
C LEU A 172 11.92 7.01 5.57
N PHE A 173 11.19 7.10 4.46
CA PHE A 173 9.77 7.46 4.50
C PHE A 173 8.93 6.38 5.15
N CYS A 174 9.16 5.10 4.88
CA CYS A 174 8.44 4.02 5.55
C CYS A 174 8.59 4.12 7.07
N LYS A 175 9.81 4.26 7.56
CA LYS A 175 10.11 4.40 9.00
C LYS A 175 9.54 5.68 9.60
N ALA A 176 9.65 6.81 8.90
CA ALA A 176 9.12 8.09 9.36
C ALA A 176 7.59 8.06 9.47
N ARG A 177 6.87 7.56 8.42
CA ARG A 177 5.40 7.49 8.44
C ARG A 177 4.87 6.59 9.55
N ALA A 178 5.55 5.48 9.83
CA ALA A 178 5.21 4.61 10.95
C ALA A 178 5.43 5.32 12.31
N ALA A 179 6.63 5.84 12.55
CA ALA A 179 7.02 6.41 13.84
C ALA A 179 6.24 7.69 14.20
N GLU A 180 6.15 8.66 13.27
CA GLU A 180 5.48 9.95 13.52
C GLU A 180 3.96 9.81 13.73
N ASN A 181 3.36 8.72 13.25
CA ASN A 181 1.94 8.43 13.38
C ASN A 181 1.64 7.31 14.38
N GLN A 182 2.66 6.75 15.03
CA GLN A 182 2.53 5.65 16.00
C GLN A 182 1.61 4.55 15.47
N ALA A 183 1.89 4.10 14.24
CA ALA A 183 1.12 3.09 13.52
C ALA A 183 2.08 2.12 12.82
N TYR A 184 1.66 0.88 12.61
CA TYR A 184 2.38 -0.03 11.72
C TYR A 184 2.34 0.45 10.27
N LEU A 185 3.35 0.07 9.50
CA LEU A 185 3.38 0.30 8.06
C LEU A 185 3.87 -0.97 7.37
N VAL A 186 3.11 -1.43 6.38
CA VAL A 186 3.48 -2.52 5.47
C VAL A 186 3.52 -1.97 4.06
N ALA A 187 4.72 -1.91 3.48
CA ALA A 187 4.97 -1.38 2.16
C ALA A 187 5.55 -2.48 1.26
N VAL A 188 4.90 -2.73 0.14
CA VAL A 188 5.24 -3.82 -0.76
C VAL A 188 5.63 -3.30 -2.13
N ASN A 189 6.79 -3.74 -2.61
CA ASN A 189 7.40 -3.26 -3.85
C ASN A 189 7.61 -4.41 -4.83
N HIS A 190 7.94 -4.05 -6.08
CA HIS A 190 8.33 -5.01 -7.11
C HIS A 190 9.72 -5.60 -6.86
N ALA A 191 9.93 -6.82 -7.36
CA ALA A 191 11.20 -7.55 -7.23
C ALA A 191 12.16 -7.36 -8.43
N GLU A 192 11.74 -6.58 -9.45
CA GLU A 192 12.54 -6.35 -10.65
C GLU A 192 13.05 -4.91 -10.78
N GLU A 193 14.16 -4.74 -11.47
CA GLU A 193 14.64 -3.41 -11.89
C GLU A 193 13.66 -2.73 -12.88
N PRO A 194 13.49 -1.43 -12.77
CA PRO A 194 14.18 -0.50 -11.85
C PRO A 194 13.55 -0.38 -10.45
N PHE A 195 12.53 -1.16 -10.11
CA PHE A 195 11.68 -1.01 -8.92
C PHE A 195 12.08 -1.90 -7.72
N GLY A 196 13.28 -2.46 -7.71
CA GLY A 196 13.74 -3.47 -6.75
C GLY A 196 14.02 -2.97 -5.32
N ALA A 197 13.51 -1.83 -4.86
CA ALA A 197 13.62 -1.45 -3.45
C ALA A 197 12.90 -2.48 -2.55
N PRO A 198 13.44 -2.82 -1.35
CA PRO A 198 12.90 -3.91 -0.53
C PRO A 198 11.45 -3.67 -0.10
N SER A 199 10.65 -4.74 0.04
CA SER A 199 9.38 -4.67 0.74
C SER A 199 9.62 -4.66 2.25
N LEU A 200 8.91 -3.81 3.00
CA LEU A 200 9.17 -3.55 4.41
C LEU A 200 7.91 -3.65 5.27
N ALA A 201 8.04 -4.25 6.44
CA ALA A 201 7.12 -4.05 7.55
C ALA A 201 7.83 -3.29 8.66
N VAL A 202 7.21 -2.22 9.15
CA VAL A 202 7.77 -1.30 10.14
C VAL A 202 6.79 -1.17 11.31
N ASP A 203 7.32 -1.16 12.54
CA ASP A 203 6.53 -1.01 13.75
C ASP A 203 6.19 0.46 14.07
N PRO A 204 5.31 0.72 15.04
CA PRO A 204 4.93 2.07 15.46
C PRO A 204 6.06 2.94 16.06
N LEU A 205 7.22 2.38 16.32
CA LEU A 205 8.44 3.11 16.73
C LEU A 205 9.38 3.42 15.54
N GLY A 206 9.05 2.93 14.34
CA GLY A 206 9.90 3.06 13.16
C GLY A 206 10.96 1.97 13.01
N LEU A 207 10.88 0.89 13.81
CA LEU A 207 11.77 -0.24 13.72
C LEU A 207 11.31 -1.20 12.63
N GLU A 208 12.26 -1.71 11.87
CA GLU A 208 12.01 -2.69 10.83
C GLU A 208 11.72 -4.07 11.46
N LEU A 209 10.56 -4.64 11.15
CA LEU A 209 10.13 -5.96 11.61
C LEU A 209 10.42 -7.05 10.58
N LEU A 210 10.32 -6.69 9.29
CA LEU A 210 10.55 -7.60 8.18
C LEU A 210 11.06 -6.83 6.96
N ARG A 211 12.02 -7.44 6.26
CA ARG A 211 12.55 -6.99 4.97
C ARG A 211 12.50 -8.14 3.97
N VAL A 212 11.97 -7.88 2.79
CA VAL A 212 11.95 -8.84 1.68
C VAL A 212 12.64 -8.21 0.49
N GLU A 213 13.75 -8.80 0.04
CA GLU A 213 14.62 -8.27 -1.03
C GLU A 213 14.64 -9.17 -2.28
N SER A 214 14.16 -10.40 -2.14
CA SER A 214 14.07 -11.36 -3.24
C SER A 214 12.62 -11.70 -3.52
N GLU A 215 12.31 -12.08 -4.76
CA GLU A 215 10.96 -12.48 -5.14
C GLU A 215 10.44 -13.61 -4.24
N GLY A 216 9.31 -13.36 -3.61
CA GLY A 216 8.68 -14.30 -2.68
C GLY A 216 7.78 -13.58 -1.66
N PRO A 217 7.04 -14.35 -0.86
CA PRO A 217 6.32 -13.81 0.27
C PRO A 217 7.23 -13.72 1.50
N GLY A 218 7.04 -12.67 2.30
CA GLY A 218 7.53 -12.63 3.68
C GLY A 218 6.34 -12.42 4.61
N VAL A 219 6.26 -13.17 5.72
CA VAL A 219 5.13 -13.11 6.64
C VAL A 219 5.55 -12.52 7.99
N VAL A 220 4.79 -11.51 8.46
CA VAL A 220 4.99 -10.84 9.74
C VAL A 220 3.75 -10.96 10.62
N VAL A 221 3.94 -11.02 11.94
CA VAL A 221 2.84 -11.00 12.92
C VAL A 221 2.76 -9.62 13.55
N LEU A 222 1.61 -8.96 13.43
CA LEU A 222 1.35 -7.66 14.03
C LEU A 222 0.30 -7.76 15.14
N ASP A 223 0.55 -7.05 16.27
CA ASP A 223 -0.38 -6.94 17.39
C ASP A 223 -1.27 -5.69 17.23
N PRO A 224 -2.60 -5.82 17.04
CA PRO A 224 -3.49 -4.68 16.89
C PRO A 224 -3.61 -3.82 18.14
N GLY A 225 -3.29 -4.34 19.32
CA GLY A 225 -3.31 -3.60 20.58
C GLY A 225 -2.13 -2.64 20.77
N TYR A 226 -0.99 -2.93 20.12
CA TYR A 226 0.25 -2.20 20.37
C TYR A 226 0.20 -0.71 19.99
N PRO A 227 -0.35 -0.28 18.83
CA PRO A 227 -0.45 1.15 18.52
C PRO A 227 -1.28 1.95 19.54
N ALA A 228 -2.39 1.39 20.00
CA ALA A 228 -3.24 2.04 21.00
C ALA A 228 -2.49 2.18 22.34
N LYS A 229 -1.79 1.12 22.77
CA LYS A 229 -0.97 1.15 23.99
C LYS A 229 0.14 2.20 23.86
N LEU A 230 0.88 2.22 22.74
CA LEU A 230 1.95 3.21 22.54
C LEU A 230 1.44 4.65 22.58
N ARG A 231 0.28 4.92 21.93
CA ARG A 231 -0.36 6.25 21.96
C ARG A 231 -0.81 6.67 23.36
N GLN A 232 -1.17 5.72 24.21
CA GLN A 232 -1.50 5.96 25.60
C GLN A 232 -0.24 6.24 26.44
N ASP A 233 0.81 5.42 26.28
CA ASP A 233 2.07 5.51 27.04
C ASP A 233 2.89 6.75 26.63
N PHE A 234 2.82 7.15 25.37
CA PHE A 234 3.51 8.31 24.79
C PHE A 234 2.58 9.14 23.88
N PRO A 235 1.73 10.03 24.47
CA PRO A 235 0.66 10.73 23.78
C PRO A 235 1.18 11.89 22.92
N VAL A 236 1.59 11.63 21.66
CA VAL A 236 2.08 12.64 20.71
C VAL A 236 0.94 13.50 20.15
N PHE A 237 -0.20 12.90 19.79
CA PHE A 237 -1.28 13.59 19.10
C PHE A 237 -1.91 14.75 19.90
N PRO A 238 -2.14 14.64 21.22
CA PRO A 238 -2.66 15.75 22.03
C PRO A 238 -1.71 16.96 22.10
N GLN A 239 -0.40 16.79 21.82
CA GLN A 239 0.59 17.86 21.85
C GLN A 239 0.66 18.67 20.55
N ARG A 240 -0.12 18.28 19.53
CA ARG A 240 -0.17 19.02 18.26
C ARG A 240 -0.73 20.43 18.47
N ARG A 241 -0.26 21.34 17.65
CA ARG A 241 -0.66 22.76 17.66
C ARG A 241 -1.33 23.11 16.32
N PRO A 242 -2.56 22.57 16.01
CA PRO A 242 -3.20 22.76 14.71
C PRO A 242 -3.40 24.23 14.35
N GLU A 243 -3.63 25.08 15.33
CA GLU A 243 -3.78 26.53 15.17
C GLU A 243 -2.54 27.21 14.55
N LEU A 244 -1.34 26.64 14.74
CA LEU A 244 -0.11 27.15 14.15
C LEU A 244 0.09 26.68 12.71
N TYR A 245 -0.51 25.54 12.32
CA TYR A 245 -0.26 24.91 11.02
C TYR A 245 -1.27 25.32 9.96
N GLN A 246 -2.51 25.62 10.31
CA GLN A 246 -3.60 25.91 9.38
C GLN A 246 -3.32 27.05 8.39
N GLY A 247 -2.54 28.06 8.80
CA GLY A 247 -2.14 29.18 7.95
C GLY A 247 -0.95 28.87 7.02
N LEU A 248 -0.13 27.87 7.37
CA LEU A 248 1.12 27.54 6.68
C LEU A 248 0.96 26.47 5.61
N LEU A 249 -0.11 25.65 5.70
CA LEU A 249 -0.40 24.56 4.76
C LEU A 249 -1.19 25.02 3.51
N LYS A 250 -1.45 26.31 3.37
CA LYS A 250 -1.98 26.86 2.11
C LYS A 250 -0.89 26.84 1.06
N SER A 251 -1.20 26.30 -0.11
CA SER A 251 -0.31 26.34 -1.27
C SER A 251 0.25 27.75 -1.43
N PRO A 252 1.58 27.92 -1.67
CA PRO A 252 2.05 29.21 -2.13
C PRO A 252 1.24 29.58 -3.37
N THR A 253 0.51 30.68 -3.29
CA THR A 253 -0.16 31.25 -4.47
C THR A 253 0.92 31.35 -5.55
N SER A 254 0.69 30.66 -6.68
CA SER A 254 1.51 30.78 -7.88
C SER A 254 1.71 32.27 -8.17
N LYS A 255 2.93 32.75 -7.99
CA LYS A 255 3.36 34.06 -8.49
C LYS A 255 3.69 33.93 -9.95
#